data_ad327b87bd1a8a72138178178cc76586
#
_entry.id   ad327b87bd1a8a72138178178cc76586
#
_cell.length_a   1.000
_cell.length_b   1.000
_cell.length_c   1.000
_cell.angle_alpha   90.00
_cell.angle_beta   90.00
_cell.angle_gamma   90.00
#
_symmetry.space_group_name_H-M   'P 1'
#
loop_
_entity.id
_entity.type
_entity.pdbx_description
1 polymer ?
#
loop_
_entity_poly.entity_id
_entity_poly.type
_entity_poly.pdbx_seq_one_letter_code
_entity_poly.pdbx_strand_id
1 'polypeptide(L)'
;MKKRKVIVLSIIIIAIALLLEASILKYVNDKNAYRTLNVLLDRVVTVLERNDESRNKLIDSLKDDYIVRAKAVSYIIDADPEVEYDVDELQKIAELMAIDEIHLFDEQGYIYSGSVPKYFGYSFNSGTQMEYFKPMLEDKSLTMCQDVTPNTSEAKEMMYAITWNEDGTKMIQVGIEPKRLLNEIKQNNISNVVAGMPVYKDMEIVVADVDTQVIEGATDSSKTGKKLEDIGISSDSSDRVSSDSTAAKHIKVDGKPCRYVMRQDDKYIVIVTVEDSFYLQCGIIAILIVGTYLVLASCCITYMFSKVIKERLEKEKLIYTSNTDELTRCFNRRAYENDIKELRLSDEWVYISVDLNGLKRANDSYGHAAGDELICAAADCMRDSFHKYGKVYRIGGDEFAVIITENTDQFHDVLRSFDFNVENWHGEFVDSMTVSYGWVFSTERNWDSVYEISKVADARMYESKERYYNESGSDKR
;
A
#
# COMPACT_ATOMS: atom_id res chain seq x y z
N MET A 1 19.96 29.26 4.60
CA MET A 1 19.96 28.47 3.36
C MET A 1 19.87 26.95 3.60
N LYS A 2 20.63 26.33 4.50
CA LYS A 2 20.60 24.87 4.79
C LYS A 2 19.23 24.34 5.27
N LYS A 3 18.54 25.01 6.21
CA LYS A 3 17.21 24.56 6.72
C LYS A 3 16.14 24.47 5.62
N ARG A 4 16.08 25.44 4.69
CA ARG A 4 15.11 25.44 3.59
C ARG A 4 15.33 24.26 2.63
N LYS A 5 16.59 23.89 2.37
CA LYS A 5 16.92 22.72 1.54
C LYS A 5 16.49 21.41 2.18
N VAL A 6 16.66 21.26 3.50
CA VAL A 6 16.23 20.05 4.23
C VAL A 6 14.71 19.89 4.19
N ILE A 7 13.96 20.97 4.43
CA ILE A 7 12.49 20.96 4.37
C ILE A 7 12.00 20.56 2.97
N VAL A 8 12.56 21.16 1.92
CA VAL A 8 12.20 20.84 0.53
C VAL A 8 12.50 19.38 0.20
N LEU A 9 13.66 18.88 0.63
CA LEU A 9 14.03 17.48 0.43
C LEU A 9 13.07 16.53 1.16
N SER A 10 12.68 16.84 2.40
CA SER A 10 11.70 16.04 3.15
C SER A 10 10.33 16.00 2.45
N ILE A 11 9.86 17.14 1.92
CA ILE A 11 8.59 17.20 1.16
C ILE A 11 8.66 16.31 -0.08
N ILE A 12 9.76 16.37 -0.82
CA ILE A 12 9.94 15.53 -2.02
C ILE A 12 9.95 14.04 -1.66
N ILE A 13 10.65 13.64 -0.59
CA ILE A 13 10.69 12.24 -0.13
C ILE A 13 9.30 11.77 0.28
N ILE A 14 8.55 12.58 1.03
CA ILE A 14 7.17 12.25 1.43
C ILE A 14 6.27 12.10 0.20
N ALA A 15 6.37 13.01 -0.76
CA ALA A 15 5.58 12.94 -2.00
C ALA A 15 5.88 11.67 -2.81
N ILE A 16 7.15 11.30 -2.96
CA ILE A 16 7.56 10.06 -3.64
C ILE A 16 7.03 8.83 -2.88
N ALA A 17 7.13 8.81 -1.55
CA ALA A 17 6.63 7.70 -0.73
C ALA A 17 5.12 7.52 -0.88
N LEU A 18 4.34 8.60 -0.87
CA LEU A 18 2.88 8.55 -1.07
C LEU A 18 2.48 8.12 -2.48
N LEU A 19 3.22 8.52 -3.52
CA LEU A 19 3.00 8.05 -4.89
C LEU A 19 3.29 6.55 -5.03
N LEU A 20 4.36 6.07 -4.40
CA LEU A 20 4.70 4.66 -4.38
C LEU A 20 3.63 3.84 -3.64
N GLU A 21 3.18 4.32 -2.49
CA GLU A 21 2.09 3.71 -1.72
C GLU A 21 0.81 3.62 -2.54
N ALA A 22 0.38 4.71 -3.19
CA ALA A 22 -0.81 4.73 -4.04
C ALA A 22 -0.71 3.68 -5.18
N SER A 23 0.47 3.52 -5.79
CA SER A 23 0.71 2.53 -6.83
C SER A 23 0.65 1.10 -6.31
N ILE A 24 1.23 0.84 -5.14
CA ILE A 24 1.19 -0.47 -4.47
C ILE A 24 -0.25 -0.81 -4.07
N LEU A 25 -0.97 0.13 -3.45
CA LEU A 25 -2.37 -0.05 -3.05
C LEU A 25 -3.26 -0.37 -4.26
N LYS A 26 -3.08 0.35 -5.37
CA LYS A 26 -3.81 0.06 -6.61
C LYS A 26 -3.55 -1.37 -7.07
N TYR A 27 -2.29 -1.79 -7.18
CA TYR A 27 -1.92 -3.15 -7.60
C TYR A 27 -2.50 -4.23 -6.68
N VAL A 28 -2.39 -4.04 -5.36
CA VAL A 28 -2.90 -4.99 -4.36
C VAL A 28 -4.43 -5.07 -4.42
N ASN A 29 -5.10 -3.92 -4.53
CA ASN A 29 -6.56 -3.86 -4.64
C ASN A 29 -7.06 -4.53 -5.92
N ASP A 30 -6.42 -4.32 -7.07
CA ASP A 30 -6.78 -4.96 -8.34
C ASP A 30 -6.63 -6.49 -8.23
N LYS A 31 -5.54 -6.96 -7.65
CA LYS A 31 -5.30 -8.39 -7.44
C LYS A 31 -6.28 -9.03 -6.45
N ASN A 32 -6.59 -8.35 -5.36
CA ASN A 32 -7.55 -8.84 -4.37
C ASN A 32 -8.97 -8.84 -4.92
N ALA A 33 -9.36 -7.78 -5.65
CA ALA A 33 -10.65 -7.72 -6.34
C ALA A 33 -10.82 -8.91 -7.29
N TYR A 34 -9.81 -9.14 -8.15
CA TYR A 34 -9.83 -10.27 -9.08
C TYR A 34 -10.04 -11.62 -8.37
N ARG A 35 -9.25 -11.88 -7.30
CA ARG A 35 -9.39 -13.13 -6.54
C ARG A 35 -10.77 -13.30 -5.91
N THR A 36 -11.29 -12.25 -5.28
CA THR A 36 -12.59 -12.28 -4.62
C THR A 36 -13.72 -12.47 -5.63
N LEU A 37 -13.68 -11.75 -6.74
CA LEU A 37 -14.66 -11.85 -7.81
C LEU A 37 -14.65 -13.23 -8.46
N ASN A 38 -13.47 -13.83 -8.71
CA ASN A 38 -13.37 -15.18 -9.27
C ASN A 38 -13.88 -16.25 -8.33
N VAL A 39 -13.59 -16.17 -7.05
CA VAL A 39 -14.14 -17.13 -6.06
C VAL A 39 -15.67 -17.08 -6.05
N LEU A 40 -16.23 -15.87 -6.13
CA LEU A 40 -17.69 -15.71 -6.20
C LEU A 40 -18.23 -16.21 -7.53
N LEU A 41 -17.56 -15.92 -8.64
CA LEU A 41 -17.90 -16.39 -9.97
C LEU A 41 -17.94 -17.93 -10.04
N ASP A 42 -16.89 -18.60 -9.55
CA ASP A 42 -16.83 -20.07 -9.49
C ASP A 42 -17.99 -20.65 -8.67
N ARG A 43 -18.30 -19.99 -7.54
CA ARG A 43 -19.43 -20.40 -6.71
C ARG A 43 -20.77 -20.27 -7.43
N VAL A 44 -20.99 -19.18 -8.15
CA VAL A 44 -22.21 -18.95 -8.93
C VAL A 44 -22.36 -20.01 -10.00
N VAL A 45 -21.33 -20.24 -10.81
CA VAL A 45 -21.31 -21.26 -11.85
C VAL A 45 -21.62 -22.65 -11.27
N THR A 46 -20.95 -23.03 -10.19
CA THR A 46 -21.19 -24.33 -9.53
C THR A 46 -22.63 -24.46 -9.03
N VAL A 47 -23.25 -23.40 -8.53
CA VAL A 47 -24.66 -23.44 -8.08
C VAL A 47 -25.60 -23.61 -9.27
N LEU A 48 -25.36 -22.89 -10.37
CA LEU A 48 -26.17 -23.01 -11.59
C LEU A 48 -26.06 -24.44 -12.21
N GLU A 49 -24.83 -24.95 -12.32
CA GLU A 49 -24.60 -26.32 -12.81
C GLU A 49 -25.33 -27.37 -11.95
N ARG A 50 -25.23 -27.27 -10.62
CA ARG A 50 -25.93 -28.18 -9.70
C ARG A 50 -27.45 -28.06 -9.81
N ASN A 51 -27.98 -26.88 -10.01
CA ASN A 51 -29.39 -26.63 -10.18
C ASN A 51 -29.91 -27.32 -11.46
N ASP A 52 -29.18 -27.14 -12.57
CA ASP A 52 -29.51 -27.79 -13.85
C ASP A 52 -29.37 -29.31 -13.76
N GLU A 53 -28.33 -29.83 -13.14
CA GLU A 53 -28.16 -31.30 -12.94
C GLU A 53 -29.27 -31.88 -12.07
N SER A 54 -29.65 -31.20 -10.98
CA SER A 54 -30.74 -31.64 -10.09
C SER A 54 -32.08 -31.68 -10.83
N ARG A 55 -32.35 -30.67 -11.64
CA ARG A 55 -33.55 -30.59 -12.48
C ARG A 55 -33.59 -31.75 -13.48
N ASN A 56 -32.51 -32.02 -14.19
CA ASN A 56 -32.43 -33.09 -15.18
C ASN A 56 -32.64 -34.48 -14.53
N LYS A 57 -32.00 -34.73 -13.39
CA LYS A 57 -32.21 -35.97 -12.61
C LYS A 57 -33.66 -36.13 -12.18
N LEU A 58 -34.34 -35.04 -11.79
CA LEU A 58 -35.75 -35.10 -11.44
C LEU A 58 -36.62 -35.43 -12.68
N ILE A 59 -36.36 -34.81 -13.83
CA ILE A 59 -37.04 -35.08 -15.09
C ILE A 59 -36.89 -36.56 -15.47
N ASP A 60 -35.66 -37.08 -15.46
CA ASP A 60 -35.40 -38.49 -15.80
C ASP A 60 -36.12 -39.46 -14.85
N SER A 61 -36.06 -39.18 -13.54
CA SER A 61 -36.76 -39.97 -12.52
C SER A 61 -38.30 -39.97 -12.71
N LEU A 62 -38.88 -38.82 -13.11
CA LEU A 62 -40.32 -38.71 -13.40
C LEU A 62 -40.67 -39.46 -14.70
N LYS A 63 -39.82 -39.39 -15.73
CA LYS A 63 -40.03 -40.14 -16.96
C LYS A 63 -40.09 -41.65 -16.70
N ASP A 64 -39.14 -42.17 -15.94
CA ASP A 64 -39.10 -43.58 -15.56
C ASP A 64 -40.35 -44.00 -14.76
N ASP A 65 -40.75 -43.19 -13.76
CA ASP A 65 -41.96 -43.44 -12.96
C ASP A 65 -43.23 -43.42 -13.82
N TYR A 66 -43.36 -42.49 -14.78
CA TYR A 66 -44.52 -42.36 -15.62
C TYR A 66 -44.60 -43.51 -16.66
N ILE A 67 -43.49 -44.00 -17.17
CA ILE A 67 -43.41 -45.19 -18.00
C ILE A 67 -43.89 -46.43 -17.20
N VAL A 68 -43.49 -46.57 -15.95
CA VAL A 68 -43.94 -47.66 -15.06
C VAL A 68 -45.45 -47.58 -14.84
N ARG A 69 -46.02 -46.41 -14.65
CA ARG A 69 -47.45 -46.18 -14.51
C ARG A 69 -48.20 -46.56 -15.81
N ALA A 70 -47.69 -46.19 -17.00
CA ALA A 70 -48.25 -46.55 -18.27
C ALA A 70 -48.31 -48.10 -18.46
N LYS A 71 -47.22 -48.80 -18.09
CA LYS A 71 -47.16 -50.27 -18.10
C LYS A 71 -48.13 -50.88 -17.09
N ALA A 72 -48.30 -50.34 -15.91
CA ALA A 72 -49.23 -50.81 -14.91
C ALA A 72 -50.68 -50.63 -15.35
N VAL A 73 -51.02 -49.50 -15.97
CA VAL A 73 -52.35 -49.32 -16.59
C VAL A 73 -52.56 -50.27 -17.73
N SER A 74 -51.59 -50.52 -18.59
CA SER A 74 -51.65 -51.52 -19.66
C SER A 74 -51.98 -52.89 -19.11
N TYR A 75 -51.28 -53.34 -18.07
CA TYR A 75 -51.53 -54.64 -17.43
C TYR A 75 -52.92 -54.72 -16.84
N ILE A 76 -53.43 -53.64 -16.21
CA ILE A 76 -54.81 -53.61 -15.67
C ILE A 76 -55.84 -53.80 -16.78
N ILE A 77 -55.69 -53.09 -17.92
CA ILE A 77 -56.60 -53.17 -19.08
C ILE A 77 -56.51 -54.51 -19.78
N ASP A 78 -55.31 -55.09 -19.87
CA ASP A 78 -55.16 -56.43 -20.46
C ASP A 78 -55.71 -57.52 -19.55
N ALA A 79 -55.73 -57.36 -18.25
CA ALA A 79 -56.31 -58.29 -17.26
C ALA A 79 -57.85 -58.26 -17.22
N ASP A 80 -58.43 -57.06 -17.49
CA ASP A 80 -59.90 -56.89 -17.54
C ASP A 80 -60.30 -56.07 -18.80
N PRO A 81 -60.55 -56.67 -19.94
CA PRO A 81 -60.86 -55.99 -21.20
C PRO A 81 -62.15 -55.16 -21.19
N GLU A 82 -63.09 -55.37 -20.23
CA GLU A 82 -64.32 -54.61 -20.15
C GLU A 82 -64.02 -53.16 -19.70
N VAL A 83 -62.93 -52.94 -18.95
CA VAL A 83 -62.41 -51.57 -18.49
C VAL A 83 -62.03 -50.74 -19.68
N GLU A 84 -61.63 -51.30 -20.79
CA GLU A 84 -61.10 -50.56 -21.97
C GLU A 84 -62.09 -49.52 -22.52
N TYR A 85 -63.39 -49.83 -22.41
CA TYR A 85 -64.48 -48.98 -22.96
C TYR A 85 -65.27 -48.24 -21.83
N ASP A 86 -64.97 -48.52 -20.57
CA ASP A 86 -65.62 -47.89 -19.43
C ASP A 86 -64.84 -46.61 -18.97
N VAL A 87 -65.38 -45.44 -19.38
CA VAL A 87 -64.76 -44.16 -19.05
C VAL A 87 -64.69 -43.92 -17.52
N ASP A 88 -65.74 -44.30 -16.77
CA ASP A 88 -65.82 -44.08 -15.34
C ASP A 88 -64.78 -44.94 -14.58
N GLU A 89 -64.58 -46.20 -15.06
CA GLU A 89 -63.59 -47.09 -14.49
C GLU A 89 -62.16 -46.68 -14.83
N LEU A 90 -61.92 -46.21 -16.08
CA LEU A 90 -60.63 -45.60 -16.46
C LEU A 90 -60.34 -44.38 -15.67
N GLN A 91 -61.31 -43.54 -15.27
CA GLN A 91 -61.11 -42.40 -14.37
C GLN A 91 -60.75 -42.86 -12.97
N LYS A 92 -61.36 -43.89 -12.42
CA LYS A 92 -61.00 -44.47 -11.12
C LYS A 92 -59.55 -45.00 -11.12
N ILE A 93 -59.20 -45.72 -12.21
CA ILE A 93 -57.78 -46.16 -12.36
C ILE A 93 -56.82 -45.01 -12.43
N ALA A 94 -57.15 -43.92 -13.15
CA ALA A 94 -56.34 -42.75 -13.23
C ALA A 94 -56.15 -42.13 -11.83
N GLU A 95 -57.24 -42.01 -11.04
CA GLU A 95 -57.13 -41.50 -9.66
C GLU A 95 -56.26 -42.38 -8.76
N LEU A 96 -56.46 -43.74 -8.82
CA LEU A 96 -55.68 -44.68 -8.02
C LEU A 96 -54.21 -44.69 -8.37
N MET A 97 -53.88 -44.50 -9.63
CA MET A 97 -52.46 -44.41 -10.12
C MET A 97 -51.85 -43.03 -10.07
N ALA A 98 -52.60 -42.03 -9.55
CA ALA A 98 -52.19 -40.62 -9.58
C ALA A 98 -51.80 -40.13 -10.96
N ILE A 99 -52.69 -40.43 -11.94
CA ILE A 99 -52.61 -40.06 -13.35
C ILE A 99 -53.72 -39.06 -13.61
N ASP A 100 -53.52 -38.01 -14.41
CA ASP A 100 -54.56 -37.04 -14.77
C ASP A 100 -55.38 -37.53 -16.00
N GLU A 101 -54.74 -38.24 -16.95
CA GLU A 101 -55.34 -38.64 -18.21
C GLU A 101 -54.84 -40.04 -18.66
N ILE A 102 -55.75 -40.91 -19.13
CA ILE A 102 -55.45 -42.17 -19.76
C ILE A 102 -56.00 -42.13 -21.21
N HIS A 103 -55.19 -42.46 -22.19
CA HIS A 103 -55.56 -42.55 -23.59
C HIS A 103 -55.17 -43.90 -24.15
N LEU A 104 -56.12 -44.57 -24.85
CA LEU A 104 -55.90 -45.84 -25.55
C LEU A 104 -55.85 -45.53 -27.04
N PHE A 105 -54.73 -45.88 -27.67
CA PHE A 105 -54.54 -45.78 -29.10
C PHE A 105 -54.61 -47.10 -29.79
N ASP A 106 -55.18 -47.08 -30.97
CA ASP A 106 -55.11 -48.22 -31.89
C ASP A 106 -53.73 -48.35 -32.55
N GLU A 107 -53.52 -49.40 -33.35
CA GLU A 107 -52.27 -49.65 -34.08
C GLU A 107 -51.95 -48.54 -35.11
N GLN A 108 -52.91 -47.74 -35.50
CA GLN A 108 -52.77 -46.62 -36.43
C GLN A 108 -52.48 -45.30 -35.71
N GLY A 109 -52.52 -45.31 -34.39
CA GLY A 109 -52.21 -44.13 -33.56
C GLY A 109 -53.40 -43.18 -33.39
N TYR A 110 -54.66 -43.70 -33.45
CA TYR A 110 -55.84 -42.92 -33.11
C TYR A 110 -56.32 -43.24 -31.69
N ILE A 111 -56.71 -42.22 -30.92
CA ILE A 111 -57.37 -42.44 -29.63
C ILE A 111 -58.75 -42.88 -29.82
N TYR A 112 -59.03 -44.15 -29.43
CA TYR A 112 -60.37 -44.74 -29.55
C TYR A 112 -61.10 -44.86 -28.21
N SER A 113 -60.38 -44.87 -27.10
CA SER A 113 -60.90 -44.88 -25.74
C SER A 113 -59.98 -44.17 -24.78
N GLY A 114 -60.43 -43.96 -23.51
CA GLY A 114 -59.63 -43.27 -22.46
C GLY A 114 -60.47 -42.66 -21.36
N SER A 115 -59.86 -42.15 -20.34
CA SER A 115 -60.49 -41.44 -19.21
C SER A 115 -61.05 -40.06 -19.56
N VAL A 116 -60.70 -39.52 -20.75
CA VAL A 116 -61.05 -38.15 -21.19
C VAL A 116 -61.67 -38.16 -22.58
N PRO A 117 -63.01 -38.35 -22.72
CA PRO A 117 -63.70 -38.52 -24.00
C PRO A 117 -63.48 -37.41 -25.04
N LYS A 118 -63.20 -36.18 -24.65
CA LYS A 118 -62.97 -35.04 -25.56
C LYS A 118 -61.82 -35.29 -26.53
N TYR A 119 -60.90 -36.24 -26.27
CA TYR A 119 -59.73 -36.53 -27.11
C TYR A 119 -59.96 -37.72 -28.06
N PHE A 120 -61.14 -38.40 -28.01
CA PHE A 120 -61.42 -39.49 -28.93
C PHE A 120 -61.38 -39.03 -30.38
N GLY A 121 -60.68 -39.75 -31.21
CA GLY A 121 -60.45 -39.45 -32.60
C GLY A 121 -59.18 -38.57 -32.84
N TYR A 122 -58.52 -38.11 -31.81
CA TYR A 122 -57.17 -37.48 -31.97
C TYR A 122 -56.18 -38.58 -32.37
N SER A 123 -55.11 -38.15 -33.08
CA SER A 123 -54.04 -39.06 -33.51
C SER A 123 -52.69 -38.42 -33.36
N PHE A 124 -51.62 -39.16 -33.59
CA PHE A 124 -50.26 -38.62 -33.59
C PHE A 124 -50.02 -37.51 -34.64
N ASN A 125 -51.01 -37.19 -35.51
CA ASN A 125 -50.99 -36.09 -36.43
C ASN A 125 -51.83 -34.89 -35.95
N SER A 126 -52.41 -34.89 -34.74
CA SER A 126 -53.33 -33.87 -34.25
C SER A 126 -52.64 -32.64 -33.65
N GLY A 127 -51.29 -32.60 -33.64
CA GLY A 127 -50.50 -31.46 -33.15
C GLY A 127 -49.06 -31.85 -32.87
N THR A 128 -48.19 -30.87 -32.76
CA THR A 128 -46.74 -31.09 -32.58
C THR A 128 -46.39 -31.88 -31.32
N GLN A 129 -47.17 -31.72 -30.27
CA GLN A 129 -47.01 -32.48 -29.03
C GLN A 129 -47.29 -33.99 -29.28
N MET A 130 -48.34 -34.31 -30.06
CA MET A 130 -48.69 -35.69 -30.38
C MET A 130 -47.72 -36.34 -31.39
N GLU A 131 -47.16 -35.56 -32.30
CA GLU A 131 -46.17 -36.05 -33.28
C GLU A 131 -44.92 -36.65 -32.65
N TYR A 132 -44.55 -36.25 -31.42
CA TYR A 132 -43.45 -36.82 -30.66
C TYR A 132 -43.52 -38.37 -30.56
N PHE A 133 -44.75 -38.93 -30.54
CA PHE A 133 -44.99 -40.37 -30.35
C PHE A 133 -45.07 -41.17 -31.65
N LYS A 134 -44.91 -40.52 -32.82
CA LYS A 134 -44.89 -41.23 -34.12
C LYS A 134 -43.98 -42.49 -34.22
N PRO A 135 -42.76 -42.45 -33.59
CA PRO A 135 -41.85 -43.59 -33.58
C PRO A 135 -42.52 -44.92 -33.01
N MET A 136 -43.50 -44.76 -32.12
CA MET A 136 -44.24 -45.88 -31.56
C MET A 136 -44.93 -46.71 -32.62
N LEU A 137 -45.33 -46.18 -33.79
CA LEU A 137 -45.94 -46.87 -34.91
C LEU A 137 -44.98 -47.80 -35.67
N GLU A 138 -43.68 -47.49 -35.57
CA GLU A 138 -42.61 -48.18 -36.29
C GLU A 138 -42.01 -49.33 -35.47
N ASP A 139 -41.97 -49.16 -34.13
CA ASP A 139 -41.33 -50.13 -33.22
C ASP A 139 -42.21 -50.35 -31.97
N LYS A 140 -42.80 -51.58 -31.93
CA LYS A 140 -43.66 -52.00 -30.81
C LYS A 140 -42.92 -52.33 -29.51
N SER A 141 -41.58 -52.32 -29.51
CA SER A 141 -40.79 -52.50 -28.31
C SER A 141 -40.51 -51.18 -27.57
N LEU A 142 -40.80 -50.07 -28.22
CA LEU A 142 -40.54 -48.74 -27.63
C LEU A 142 -41.46 -48.45 -26.44
N THR A 143 -40.87 -47.74 -25.48
CA THR A 143 -41.61 -46.99 -24.48
C THR A 143 -41.07 -45.57 -24.51
N MET A 144 -41.97 -44.59 -24.54
CA MET A 144 -41.55 -43.18 -24.66
C MET A 144 -42.19 -42.32 -23.57
N CYS A 145 -41.46 -41.35 -23.08
CA CYS A 145 -41.99 -40.27 -22.23
C CYS A 145 -41.43 -38.95 -22.71
N GLN A 146 -42.29 -38.00 -22.98
CA GLN A 146 -41.87 -36.64 -23.40
C GLN A 146 -41.58 -35.78 -22.21
N ASP A 147 -40.79 -34.71 -22.46
CA ASP A 147 -40.59 -33.63 -21.49
C ASP A 147 -41.90 -32.85 -21.25
N VAL A 148 -41.87 -31.98 -20.22
CA VAL A 148 -43.00 -31.08 -19.97
C VAL A 148 -43.31 -30.28 -21.22
N THR A 149 -44.51 -30.44 -21.72
CA THR A 149 -44.96 -29.84 -22.97
C THR A 149 -46.42 -29.42 -22.83
N PRO A 150 -46.83 -28.25 -23.36
CA PRO A 150 -48.26 -27.90 -23.40
C PRO A 150 -49.07 -28.90 -24.18
N ASN A 151 -50.18 -29.39 -23.61
CA ASN A 151 -51.02 -30.31 -24.32
C ASN A 151 -51.75 -29.62 -25.52
N THR A 152 -52.13 -30.41 -26.52
CA THR A 152 -52.66 -29.89 -27.79
C THR A 152 -53.97 -29.12 -27.63
N SER A 153 -54.77 -29.40 -26.61
CA SER A 153 -56.15 -28.88 -26.50
C SER A 153 -56.27 -27.67 -25.55
N GLU A 154 -55.54 -27.65 -24.43
CA GLU A 154 -55.71 -26.67 -23.35
C GLU A 154 -54.45 -25.86 -23.05
N ALA A 155 -53.36 -26.15 -23.74
CA ALA A 155 -52.03 -25.58 -23.46
C ALA A 155 -51.59 -25.81 -21.99
N LYS A 156 -52.10 -26.87 -21.33
CA LYS A 156 -51.72 -27.25 -19.99
C LYS A 156 -50.38 -27.98 -20.03
N GLU A 157 -49.49 -27.64 -19.13
CA GLU A 157 -48.18 -28.27 -19.01
C GLU A 157 -48.31 -29.72 -18.51
N MET A 158 -48.00 -30.68 -19.37
CA MET A 158 -48.17 -32.12 -19.12
C MET A 158 -46.92 -32.88 -19.49
N MET A 159 -46.74 -34.05 -18.91
CA MET A 159 -45.83 -35.07 -19.38
C MET A 159 -46.63 -36.29 -19.75
N TYR A 160 -46.40 -36.87 -20.95
CA TYR A 160 -47.08 -38.05 -21.41
C TYR A 160 -46.10 -39.20 -21.58
N ALA A 161 -46.41 -40.35 -20.97
CA ALA A 161 -45.69 -41.60 -21.17
C ALA A 161 -46.57 -42.61 -21.91
N ILE A 162 -45.99 -43.28 -22.85
CA ILE A 162 -46.75 -44.31 -23.72
C ILE A 162 -46.00 -45.64 -23.78
N THR A 163 -46.71 -46.68 -23.80
CA THR A 163 -46.21 -48.04 -23.99
C THR A 163 -47.17 -48.85 -24.86
N TRP A 164 -46.68 -49.89 -25.57
CA TRP A 164 -47.51 -50.93 -26.14
C TRP A 164 -47.99 -51.89 -25.06
N ASN A 165 -49.17 -52.47 -25.24
CA ASN A 165 -49.60 -53.60 -24.42
C ASN A 165 -48.78 -54.85 -24.73
N GLU A 166 -48.97 -55.95 -23.97
CA GLU A 166 -48.17 -57.14 -24.10
C GLU A 166 -48.31 -57.78 -25.48
N ASP A 167 -49.50 -57.79 -26.05
CA ASP A 167 -49.85 -58.41 -27.37
C ASP A 167 -49.46 -57.42 -28.53
N GLY A 168 -49.07 -56.18 -28.31
CA GLY A 168 -48.78 -55.21 -29.34
C GLY A 168 -49.96 -54.78 -30.18
N THR A 169 -51.20 -54.84 -29.66
CA THR A 169 -52.49 -54.56 -30.38
C THR A 169 -53.01 -53.16 -30.10
N LYS A 170 -52.54 -52.51 -29.02
CA LYS A 170 -52.94 -51.18 -28.59
C LYS A 170 -51.81 -50.49 -27.83
N MET A 171 -51.83 -49.14 -27.81
CA MET A 171 -50.91 -48.35 -27.01
C MET A 171 -51.65 -47.64 -25.88
N ILE A 172 -51.06 -47.66 -24.72
CA ILE A 172 -51.57 -47.00 -23.51
C ILE A 172 -50.69 -45.80 -23.21
N GLN A 173 -51.29 -44.60 -23.23
CA GLN A 173 -50.65 -43.36 -22.85
C GLN A 173 -51.23 -42.83 -21.56
N VAL A 174 -50.38 -42.44 -20.66
CA VAL A 174 -50.79 -41.76 -19.43
C VAL A 174 -50.25 -40.31 -19.46
N GLY A 175 -51.13 -39.38 -19.13
CA GLY A 175 -50.82 -37.96 -19.03
C GLY A 175 -50.82 -37.48 -17.56
N ILE A 176 -49.77 -36.79 -17.16
CA ILE A 176 -49.62 -36.36 -15.78
C ILE A 176 -49.14 -34.91 -15.78
N GLU A 177 -49.80 -34.05 -14.99
CA GLU A 177 -49.31 -32.72 -14.65
C GLU A 177 -48.16 -32.83 -13.64
N PRO A 178 -46.89 -32.50 -14.01
CA PRO A 178 -45.76 -32.72 -13.12
C PRO A 178 -45.65 -31.58 -12.09
N LYS A 179 -46.65 -31.49 -11.20
CA LYS A 179 -46.77 -30.37 -10.21
C LYS A 179 -45.52 -30.16 -9.38
N ARG A 180 -44.85 -31.25 -8.97
CA ARG A 180 -43.61 -31.19 -8.22
C ARG A 180 -42.51 -30.55 -9.04
N LEU A 181 -42.29 -30.98 -10.29
CA LEU A 181 -41.29 -30.44 -11.20
C LEU A 181 -41.57 -28.95 -11.52
N LEU A 182 -42.85 -28.63 -11.82
CA LEU A 182 -43.25 -27.25 -12.12
C LEU A 182 -43.01 -26.30 -10.92
N ASN A 183 -43.26 -26.76 -9.70
CA ASN A 183 -42.98 -26.01 -8.48
C ASN A 183 -41.46 -25.84 -8.30
N GLU A 184 -40.68 -26.88 -8.53
CA GLU A 184 -39.23 -26.84 -8.40
C GLU A 184 -38.60 -25.88 -9.44
N ILE A 185 -39.07 -25.94 -10.69
CA ILE A 185 -38.66 -24.99 -11.74
C ILE A 185 -38.99 -23.55 -11.34
N LYS A 186 -40.16 -23.29 -10.76
CA LYS A 186 -40.55 -21.93 -10.31
C LYS A 186 -39.71 -21.44 -9.14
N GLN A 187 -39.41 -22.30 -8.18
CA GLN A 187 -38.62 -21.95 -7.00
C GLN A 187 -37.14 -21.77 -7.31
N ASN A 188 -36.61 -22.61 -8.18
CA ASN A 188 -35.19 -22.69 -8.54
C ASN A 188 -34.89 -22.01 -9.88
N ASN A 189 -35.75 -21.10 -10.34
CA ASN A 189 -35.43 -20.30 -11.52
C ASN A 189 -34.19 -19.43 -11.26
N ILE A 190 -33.45 -19.10 -12.28
CA ILE A 190 -32.16 -18.35 -12.18
C ILE A 190 -32.35 -17.06 -11.43
N SER A 191 -33.44 -16.33 -11.65
CA SER A 191 -33.73 -15.10 -10.98
C SER A 191 -33.77 -15.26 -9.45
N ASN A 192 -34.51 -16.30 -8.97
CA ASN A 192 -34.64 -16.57 -7.54
C ASN A 192 -33.32 -17.06 -6.93
N VAL A 193 -32.62 -17.93 -7.64
CA VAL A 193 -31.32 -18.48 -7.20
C VAL A 193 -30.31 -17.36 -7.05
N VAL A 194 -30.17 -16.49 -8.04
CA VAL A 194 -29.20 -15.39 -8.03
C VAL A 194 -29.57 -14.31 -7.03
N ALA A 195 -30.86 -13.94 -6.96
CA ALA A 195 -31.34 -12.94 -5.99
C ALA A 195 -31.13 -13.39 -4.53
N GLY A 196 -31.18 -14.71 -4.27
CA GLY A 196 -30.93 -15.29 -2.95
C GLY A 196 -29.46 -15.48 -2.58
N MET A 197 -28.52 -15.22 -3.49
CA MET A 197 -27.09 -15.40 -3.21
C MET A 197 -26.55 -14.31 -2.30
N PRO A 198 -25.81 -14.66 -1.24
CA PRO A 198 -25.16 -13.66 -0.39
C PRO A 198 -24.01 -13.01 -1.15
N VAL A 199 -24.10 -11.69 -1.31
CA VAL A 199 -23.04 -10.85 -1.88
C VAL A 199 -22.54 -9.86 -0.84
N TYR A 200 -21.27 -9.45 -0.94
CA TYR A 200 -20.75 -8.36 -0.13
C TYR A 200 -21.32 -7.01 -0.62
N LYS A 201 -21.28 -6.02 0.26
CA LYS A 201 -21.68 -4.65 -0.09
C LYS A 201 -20.96 -4.20 -1.36
N ASP A 202 -21.68 -3.51 -2.23
CA ASP A 202 -21.19 -2.96 -3.48
C ASP A 202 -20.75 -4.01 -4.53
N MET A 203 -21.10 -5.30 -4.33
CA MET A 203 -20.96 -6.37 -5.31
C MET A 203 -22.29 -6.75 -5.92
N GLU A 204 -22.26 -7.17 -7.16
CA GLU A 204 -23.43 -7.61 -7.91
C GLU A 204 -23.12 -8.83 -8.77
N ILE A 205 -24.08 -9.73 -8.86
CA ILE A 205 -24.06 -10.89 -9.76
C ILE A 205 -25.13 -10.66 -10.81
N VAL A 206 -24.77 -10.88 -12.07
CA VAL A 206 -25.67 -10.87 -13.22
C VAL A 206 -25.47 -12.16 -14.00
N VAL A 207 -26.56 -12.84 -14.33
CA VAL A 207 -26.60 -14.05 -15.17
C VAL A 207 -27.49 -13.77 -16.35
N ALA A 208 -26.96 -13.90 -17.54
CA ALA A 208 -27.68 -13.69 -18.79
C ALA A 208 -27.61 -14.93 -19.69
N ASP A 209 -28.58 -15.11 -20.52
CA ASP A 209 -28.61 -16.14 -21.55
C ASP A 209 -27.60 -15.80 -22.66
N VAL A 210 -26.87 -16.81 -23.15
CA VAL A 210 -25.79 -16.62 -24.13
C VAL A 210 -26.29 -16.11 -25.47
N ASP A 211 -27.45 -16.62 -25.94
CA ASP A 211 -27.93 -16.35 -27.28
C ASP A 211 -28.68 -15.04 -27.37
N THR A 212 -29.55 -14.74 -26.40
CA THR A 212 -30.37 -13.55 -26.37
C THR A 212 -29.74 -12.37 -25.64
N GLN A 213 -28.74 -12.64 -24.80
CA GLN A 213 -28.09 -11.67 -23.90
C GLN A 213 -29.05 -10.96 -22.94
N VAL A 214 -30.20 -11.59 -22.70
CA VAL A 214 -31.19 -11.12 -21.73
C VAL A 214 -30.80 -11.62 -20.34
N ILE A 215 -30.86 -10.74 -19.35
CA ILE A 215 -30.56 -11.04 -17.94
C ILE A 215 -31.69 -11.88 -17.39
N GLU A 216 -31.40 -13.15 -17.11
CA GLU A 216 -32.33 -14.11 -16.49
C GLU A 216 -32.34 -13.99 -14.96
N GLY A 217 -31.25 -13.52 -14.36
CA GLY A 217 -31.18 -13.30 -12.92
C GLY A 217 -30.10 -12.30 -12.55
N ALA A 218 -30.38 -11.51 -11.54
CA ALA A 218 -29.43 -10.58 -10.93
C ALA A 218 -29.69 -10.44 -9.43
N THR A 219 -28.67 -10.09 -8.67
CA THR A 219 -28.84 -9.75 -7.25
C THR A 219 -29.65 -8.47 -7.07
N ASP A 220 -29.56 -7.54 -8.02
CA ASP A 220 -30.52 -6.45 -8.20
C ASP A 220 -31.62 -6.92 -9.20
N SER A 221 -32.76 -7.34 -8.67
CA SER A 221 -33.87 -7.85 -9.46
C SER A 221 -34.44 -6.85 -10.49
N SER A 222 -34.17 -5.56 -10.35
CA SER A 222 -34.58 -4.53 -11.31
C SER A 222 -33.92 -4.65 -12.69
N LYS A 223 -32.87 -5.44 -12.79
CA LYS A 223 -32.10 -5.71 -14.01
C LYS A 223 -32.59 -6.93 -14.78
N THR A 224 -33.31 -7.84 -14.12
CA THR A 224 -33.86 -9.03 -14.78
C THR A 224 -34.79 -8.66 -15.92
N GLY A 225 -34.62 -9.29 -17.06
CA GLY A 225 -35.37 -9.04 -18.30
C GLY A 225 -34.76 -7.94 -19.18
N LYS A 226 -33.74 -7.20 -18.74
CA LYS A 226 -33.01 -6.25 -19.57
C LYS A 226 -31.89 -6.97 -20.34
N LYS A 227 -31.37 -6.34 -21.40
CA LYS A 227 -30.17 -6.82 -22.08
C LYS A 227 -28.92 -6.34 -21.36
N LEU A 228 -27.81 -7.07 -21.51
CA LEU A 228 -26.50 -6.69 -20.95
C LEU A 228 -26.07 -5.30 -21.42
N GLU A 229 -26.35 -4.93 -22.67
CA GLU A 229 -26.05 -3.61 -23.24
C GLU A 229 -26.76 -2.48 -22.51
N ASP A 230 -28.00 -2.70 -22.04
CA ASP A 230 -28.81 -1.69 -21.35
C ASP A 230 -28.18 -1.26 -20.00
N ILE A 231 -27.36 -2.14 -19.41
CA ILE A 231 -26.63 -1.87 -18.15
C ILE A 231 -25.17 -1.48 -18.39
N GLY A 232 -24.76 -1.31 -19.68
CA GLY A 232 -23.42 -0.90 -20.06
C GLY A 232 -22.39 -2.02 -20.21
N ILE A 233 -22.84 -3.28 -20.28
CA ILE A 233 -21.96 -4.44 -20.47
C ILE A 233 -22.00 -4.87 -21.93
N SER A 234 -20.90 -4.75 -22.65
CA SER A 234 -20.76 -5.23 -24.02
C SER A 234 -20.39 -6.71 -24.03
N SER A 235 -21.05 -7.47 -24.91
CA SER A 235 -20.78 -8.90 -25.11
C SER A 235 -19.65 -9.20 -26.09
N ASP A 236 -18.90 -8.18 -26.53
CA ASP A 236 -17.85 -8.33 -27.52
C ASP A 236 -16.85 -9.41 -27.09
N SER A 237 -16.55 -10.33 -27.98
CA SER A 237 -15.68 -11.50 -27.74
C SER A 237 -14.25 -11.14 -27.32
N SER A 238 -13.84 -9.88 -27.46
CA SER A 238 -12.58 -9.34 -26.96
C SER A 238 -12.54 -9.17 -25.42
N ASP A 239 -13.71 -9.14 -24.78
CA ASP A 239 -13.81 -8.96 -23.32
C ASP A 239 -13.93 -10.27 -22.54
N ARG A 240 -13.94 -11.42 -23.24
CA ARG A 240 -13.90 -12.72 -22.58
C ARG A 240 -12.64 -12.80 -21.72
N VAL A 241 -12.82 -13.05 -20.44
CA VAL A 241 -11.69 -13.32 -19.54
C VAL A 241 -11.06 -14.63 -20.02
N SER A 242 -9.91 -14.52 -20.70
CA SER A 242 -9.09 -15.71 -20.92
C SER A 242 -8.68 -16.26 -19.57
N SER A 243 -8.59 -17.56 -19.44
CA SER A 243 -8.13 -18.28 -18.23
C SER A 243 -6.78 -17.75 -17.68
N ASP A 244 -6.08 -16.96 -18.47
CA ASP A 244 -4.76 -16.37 -18.15
C ASP A 244 -4.82 -14.91 -17.62
N SER A 245 -6.01 -14.27 -17.52
CA SER A 245 -6.06 -12.90 -16.99
C SER A 245 -5.87 -12.92 -15.47
N THR A 246 -4.90 -12.16 -14.98
CA THR A 246 -4.55 -12.07 -13.55
C THR A 246 -5.13 -10.85 -12.85
N ALA A 247 -5.93 -10.03 -13.55
CA ALA A 247 -6.52 -8.80 -13.03
C ALA A 247 -7.98 -8.62 -13.47
N ALA A 248 -8.81 -8.06 -12.58
CA ALA A 248 -10.18 -7.66 -12.91
C ALA A 248 -10.16 -6.55 -13.97
N LYS A 249 -11.09 -6.63 -14.92
CA LYS A 249 -11.27 -5.57 -15.92
C LYS A 249 -12.15 -4.45 -15.35
N HIS A 250 -12.04 -3.26 -15.95
CA HIS A 250 -12.82 -2.09 -15.56
C HIS A 250 -13.94 -1.83 -16.58
N ILE A 251 -15.13 -1.53 -16.08
CA ILE A 251 -16.33 -1.21 -16.88
C ILE A 251 -17.17 -0.16 -16.14
N LYS A 252 -18.12 0.44 -16.84
CA LYS A 252 -19.17 1.24 -16.21
C LYS A 252 -20.49 0.49 -16.25
N VAL A 253 -21.02 0.13 -15.09
CA VAL A 253 -22.34 -0.49 -14.94
C VAL A 253 -23.28 0.57 -14.38
N ASP A 254 -24.40 0.86 -15.07
CA ASP A 254 -25.32 1.94 -14.72
C ASP A 254 -24.64 3.31 -14.50
N GLY A 255 -23.58 3.57 -15.28
CA GLY A 255 -22.78 4.81 -15.18
C GLY A 255 -21.74 4.84 -14.06
N LYS A 256 -21.68 3.87 -13.17
CA LYS A 256 -20.71 3.75 -12.09
C LYS A 256 -19.49 2.96 -12.53
N PRO A 257 -18.27 3.38 -12.16
CA PRO A 257 -17.07 2.61 -12.45
C PRO A 257 -17.04 1.36 -11.57
N CYS A 258 -16.92 0.20 -12.21
CA CYS A 258 -16.88 -1.11 -11.58
C CYS A 258 -15.71 -1.93 -12.09
N ARG A 259 -15.23 -2.85 -11.26
CA ARG A 259 -14.38 -3.96 -11.67
C ARG A 259 -15.26 -5.18 -11.87
N TYR A 260 -14.92 -6.01 -12.85
CA TYR A 260 -15.70 -7.20 -13.14
C TYR A 260 -14.83 -8.38 -13.55
N VAL A 261 -15.40 -9.57 -13.36
CA VAL A 261 -15.01 -10.82 -13.99
C VAL A 261 -16.20 -11.42 -14.67
N MET A 262 -15.99 -12.12 -15.78
CA MET A 262 -17.05 -12.74 -16.57
C MET A 262 -16.62 -14.14 -17.00
N ARG A 263 -17.56 -15.09 -16.97
CA ARG A 263 -17.41 -16.41 -17.56
C ARG A 263 -18.62 -16.69 -18.44
N GLN A 264 -18.36 -17.24 -19.59
CA GLN A 264 -19.40 -17.74 -20.51
C GLN A 264 -19.22 -19.25 -20.62
N ASP A 265 -20.30 -19.95 -20.46
CA ASP A 265 -20.46 -21.38 -20.84
C ASP A 265 -21.40 -21.52 -22.04
N ASP A 266 -21.88 -22.71 -22.32
CA ASP A 266 -22.76 -22.98 -23.45
C ASP A 266 -24.16 -22.35 -23.31
N LYS A 267 -24.57 -21.98 -22.09
CA LYS A 267 -25.94 -21.54 -21.80
C LYS A 267 -26.00 -20.15 -21.17
N TYR A 268 -25.06 -19.84 -20.30
CA TYR A 268 -25.09 -18.62 -19.51
C TYR A 268 -23.83 -17.78 -19.65
N ILE A 269 -24.01 -16.46 -19.53
CA ILE A 269 -22.96 -15.49 -19.27
C ILE A 269 -23.11 -15.08 -17.80
N VAL A 270 -22.14 -15.45 -16.98
CA VAL A 270 -22.10 -15.09 -15.57
C VAL A 270 -21.11 -13.94 -15.36
N ILE A 271 -21.57 -12.87 -14.77
CA ILE A 271 -20.79 -11.65 -14.53
C ILE A 271 -20.87 -11.30 -13.04
N VAL A 272 -19.72 -11.04 -12.45
CA VAL A 272 -19.64 -10.56 -11.07
C VAL A 272 -18.91 -9.23 -11.08
N THR A 273 -19.53 -8.21 -10.49
CA THR A 273 -19.02 -6.84 -10.45
C THR A 273 -18.83 -6.36 -9.03
N VAL A 274 -17.94 -5.37 -8.86
CA VAL A 274 -17.77 -4.60 -7.61
C VAL A 274 -17.53 -3.14 -7.93
N GLU A 275 -18.20 -2.21 -7.23
CA GLU A 275 -17.99 -0.77 -7.42
C GLU A 275 -16.59 -0.33 -6.99
N ASP A 276 -15.95 0.52 -7.79
CA ASP A 276 -14.62 1.08 -7.49
C ASP A 276 -14.64 2.02 -6.26
N SER A 277 -15.79 2.58 -5.91
CA SER A 277 -15.98 3.48 -4.78
C SER A 277 -15.51 2.88 -3.45
N PHE A 278 -15.73 1.59 -3.24
CA PHE A 278 -15.27 0.87 -2.04
C PHE A 278 -13.73 0.88 -1.91
N TYR A 279 -13.04 0.53 -2.99
CA TYR A 279 -11.57 0.49 -3.01
C TYR A 279 -10.95 1.89 -2.94
N LEU A 280 -11.62 2.88 -3.55
CA LEU A 280 -11.18 4.27 -3.51
C LEU A 280 -11.21 4.83 -2.07
N GLN A 281 -12.31 4.60 -1.35
CA GLN A 281 -12.45 5.04 0.05
C GLN A 281 -11.38 4.39 0.95
N CYS A 282 -11.18 3.08 0.87
CA CYS A 282 -10.15 2.38 1.62
C CYS A 282 -8.75 2.91 1.27
N GLY A 283 -8.47 3.16 0.00
CA GLY A 283 -7.21 3.72 -0.47
C GLY A 283 -6.93 5.12 0.07
N ILE A 284 -7.93 6.02 0.06
CA ILE A 284 -7.81 7.37 0.60
C ILE A 284 -7.49 7.33 2.10
N ILE A 285 -8.20 6.50 2.88
CA ILE A 285 -7.97 6.36 4.32
C ILE A 285 -6.54 5.87 4.59
N ALA A 286 -6.07 4.85 3.86
CA ALA A 286 -4.71 4.33 4.01
C ALA A 286 -3.66 5.41 3.72
N ILE A 287 -3.78 6.14 2.61
CA ILE A 287 -2.88 7.24 2.23
C ILE A 287 -2.88 8.34 3.30
N LEU A 288 -4.04 8.69 3.87
CA LEU A 288 -4.13 9.69 4.94
C LEU A 288 -3.42 9.24 6.22
N ILE A 289 -3.56 7.96 6.61
CA ILE A 289 -2.89 7.40 7.80
C ILE A 289 -1.37 7.42 7.62
N VAL A 290 -0.86 6.92 6.50
CA VAL A 290 0.59 6.89 6.23
C VAL A 290 1.13 8.31 6.04
N GLY A 291 0.40 9.18 5.35
CA GLY A 291 0.77 10.58 5.18
C GLY A 291 0.93 11.32 6.51
N THR A 292 -0.02 11.16 7.44
CA THR A 292 0.07 11.75 8.78
C THR A 292 1.26 11.21 9.56
N TYR A 293 1.51 9.90 9.49
CA TYR A 293 2.67 9.29 10.13
C TYR A 293 3.99 9.83 9.58
N LEU A 294 4.13 9.95 8.26
CA LEU A 294 5.34 10.49 7.62
C LEU A 294 5.60 11.95 7.98
N VAL A 295 4.54 12.77 8.07
CA VAL A 295 4.64 14.16 8.50
C VAL A 295 5.11 14.25 9.96
N LEU A 296 4.51 13.47 10.86
CA LEU A 296 4.92 13.43 12.27
C LEU A 296 6.36 12.96 12.43
N ALA A 297 6.76 11.90 11.73
CA ALA A 297 8.14 11.41 11.73
C ALA A 297 9.14 12.49 11.24
N SER A 298 8.81 13.19 10.15
CA SER A 298 9.62 14.31 9.62
C SER A 298 9.74 15.45 10.62
N CYS A 299 8.66 15.82 11.31
CA CYS A 299 8.68 16.83 12.37
C CYS A 299 9.58 16.41 13.54
N CYS A 300 9.48 15.15 13.99
CA CYS A 300 10.33 14.62 15.04
C CYS A 300 11.82 14.64 14.65
N ILE A 301 12.15 14.19 13.45
CA ILE A 301 13.53 14.20 12.94
C ILE A 301 14.08 15.63 12.88
N THR A 302 13.32 16.57 12.35
CA THR A 302 13.75 17.99 12.26
C THR A 302 13.91 18.64 13.63
N TYR A 303 13.05 18.32 14.59
CA TYR A 303 13.18 18.76 15.98
C TYR A 303 14.44 18.20 16.63
N MET A 304 14.67 16.88 16.54
CA MET A 304 15.87 16.22 17.07
C MET A 304 17.16 16.82 16.48
N PHE A 305 17.19 17.01 15.17
CA PHE A 305 18.34 17.60 14.48
C PHE A 305 18.60 19.04 14.93
N SER A 306 17.53 19.83 15.09
CA SER A 306 17.64 21.21 15.59
C SER A 306 18.17 21.27 17.03
N LYS A 307 17.75 20.33 17.87
CA LYS A 307 18.23 20.20 19.26
C LYS A 307 19.72 19.85 19.31
N VAL A 308 20.14 18.85 18.52
CA VAL A 308 21.57 18.47 18.45
C VAL A 308 22.47 19.62 17.97
N ILE A 309 22.03 20.36 16.95
CA ILE A 309 22.78 21.51 16.46
C ILE A 309 22.90 22.60 17.57
N LYS A 310 21.79 22.87 18.27
CA LYS A 310 21.79 23.85 19.35
C LYS A 310 22.75 23.45 20.48
N GLU A 311 22.71 22.21 20.91
CA GLU A 311 23.61 21.68 21.95
C GLU A 311 25.10 21.75 21.52
N ARG A 312 25.41 21.47 20.25
CA ARG A 312 26.77 21.62 19.71
C ARG A 312 27.25 23.06 19.78
N LEU A 313 26.42 24.00 19.32
CA LEU A 313 26.78 25.44 19.33
C LEU A 313 26.97 25.99 20.76
N GLU A 314 26.12 25.56 21.70
CA GLU A 314 26.27 25.91 23.11
C GLU A 314 27.57 25.33 23.70
N LYS A 315 27.89 24.07 23.37
CA LYS A 315 29.15 23.46 23.81
C LYS A 315 30.38 24.15 23.22
N GLU A 316 30.39 24.48 21.95
CA GLU A 316 31.46 25.22 21.30
C GLU A 316 31.65 26.63 21.96
N LYS A 317 30.54 27.31 22.23
CA LYS A 317 30.57 28.61 22.93
C LYS A 317 31.12 28.47 24.34
N LEU A 318 30.74 27.46 25.10
CA LEU A 318 31.26 27.21 26.44
C LEU A 318 32.75 26.88 26.42
N ILE A 319 33.23 26.08 25.47
CA ILE A 319 34.65 25.79 25.29
C ILE A 319 35.42 27.06 24.97
N TYR A 320 34.89 27.89 24.06
CA TYR A 320 35.52 29.15 23.70
C TYR A 320 35.64 30.09 24.91
N THR A 321 34.55 30.37 25.62
CA THR A 321 34.56 31.23 26.80
C THR A 321 35.40 30.69 27.96
N SER A 322 35.47 29.35 28.10
CA SER A 322 36.28 28.72 29.14
C SER A 322 37.78 28.74 28.86
N ASN A 323 38.20 28.95 27.61
CA ASN A 323 39.60 28.87 27.17
C ASN A 323 40.17 30.21 26.70
N THR A 324 39.38 31.29 26.69
CA THR A 324 39.83 32.61 26.27
C THR A 324 39.82 33.61 27.44
N ASP A 325 40.73 34.58 27.41
CA ASP A 325 40.75 35.73 28.30
C ASP A 325 39.73 36.77 27.82
N GLU A 326 38.90 37.30 28.73
CA GLU A 326 37.80 38.21 28.38
C GLU A 326 38.29 39.59 27.87
N LEU A 327 39.39 40.05 28.41
CA LEU A 327 39.94 41.37 28.05
C LEU A 327 40.65 41.31 26.69
N THR A 328 41.55 40.33 26.52
CA THR A 328 42.48 40.31 25.38
C THR A 328 42.06 39.43 24.23
N ARG A 329 41.07 38.53 24.46
CA ARG A 329 40.67 37.48 23.49
C ARG A 329 41.78 36.47 23.13
N CYS A 330 42.94 36.56 23.77
CA CYS A 330 43.95 35.51 23.74
C CYS A 330 43.44 34.25 24.45
N PHE A 331 44.10 33.12 24.26
CA PHE A 331 43.83 31.97 25.09
C PHE A 331 44.23 32.30 26.55
N ASN A 332 43.48 31.80 27.52
CA ASN A 332 43.72 32.02 28.92
C ASN A 332 44.73 31.03 29.51
N ARG A 333 45.10 31.22 30.77
CA ARG A 333 46.01 30.34 31.50
C ARG A 333 45.58 28.88 31.50
N ARG A 334 44.29 28.59 31.59
CA ARG A 334 43.77 27.24 31.56
C ARG A 334 44.04 26.57 30.20
N ALA A 335 43.83 27.26 29.11
CA ALA A 335 44.15 26.77 27.77
C ALA A 335 45.65 26.49 27.63
N TYR A 336 46.49 27.42 28.14
CA TYR A 336 47.95 27.26 28.17
C TYR A 336 48.36 25.99 28.93
N GLU A 337 47.85 25.77 30.16
CA GLU A 337 48.17 24.60 30.99
C GLU A 337 47.73 23.26 30.36
N ASN A 338 46.72 23.27 29.50
CA ASN A 338 46.32 22.10 28.75
C ASN A 338 47.21 21.88 27.53
N ASP A 339 47.40 22.91 26.70
CA ASP A 339 48.14 22.84 25.44
C ASP A 339 49.62 22.48 25.67
N ILE A 340 50.24 23.04 26.73
CA ILE A 340 51.67 22.77 27.05
C ILE A 340 51.92 21.29 27.42
N LYS A 341 50.92 20.59 27.98
CA LYS A 341 51.00 19.16 28.29
C LYS A 341 50.92 18.25 27.05
N GLU A 342 50.38 18.76 25.97
CA GLU A 342 50.24 18.03 24.70
C GLU A 342 51.48 18.16 23.81
N LEU A 343 52.38 19.17 24.10
CA LEU A 343 53.62 19.36 23.37
C LEU A 343 54.57 18.18 23.55
N ARG A 344 55.20 17.78 22.48
CA ARG A 344 56.21 16.73 22.48
C ARG A 344 57.60 17.31 22.18
N LEU A 345 58.58 16.82 22.90
CA LEU A 345 59.96 17.26 22.67
C LEU A 345 60.54 16.76 21.35
N SER A 346 59.87 15.77 20.72
CA SER A 346 60.22 15.26 19.38
C SER A 346 59.80 16.18 18.26
N ASP A 347 58.87 17.11 18.53
CA ASP A 347 58.27 17.95 17.50
C ASP A 347 59.01 19.34 17.51
N GLU A 348 59.07 19.96 16.37
CA GLU A 348 59.68 21.29 16.23
C GLU A 348 58.65 22.37 16.57
N TRP A 349 58.93 23.17 17.60
CA TRP A 349 58.11 24.29 18.03
C TRP A 349 58.95 25.34 18.75
N VAL A 350 58.41 26.55 18.87
CA VAL A 350 59.07 27.67 19.59
C VAL A 350 58.16 28.11 20.73
N TYR A 351 58.76 28.28 21.88
CA TYR A 351 58.12 28.91 23.02
C TYR A 351 58.63 30.33 23.19
N ILE A 352 57.74 31.30 23.40
CA ILE A 352 58.07 32.66 23.69
C ILE A 352 57.40 33.07 25.02
N SER A 353 58.15 33.57 25.99
CA SER A 353 57.64 34.18 27.17
C SER A 353 57.67 35.71 26.93
N VAL A 354 56.60 36.42 27.21
CA VAL A 354 56.47 37.89 26.97
C VAL A 354 55.88 38.51 28.20
N ASP A 355 56.43 39.69 28.54
CA ASP A 355 56.02 40.55 29.68
C ASP A 355 55.87 41.98 29.18
N LEU A 356 54.76 42.61 29.57
CA LEU A 356 54.46 44.00 29.20
C LEU A 356 55.15 44.95 30.17
N ASN A 357 56.06 45.86 29.67
CA ASN A 357 56.81 46.77 30.48
C ASN A 357 55.97 47.98 30.93
N GLY A 358 56.17 48.43 32.14
CA GLY A 358 55.61 49.68 32.63
C GLY A 358 54.12 49.74 32.90
N LEU A 359 53.44 48.58 32.92
CA LEU A 359 51.98 48.47 33.17
C LEU A 359 51.57 49.18 34.47
N LYS A 360 52.29 48.94 35.56
CA LYS A 360 52.01 49.60 36.85
C LYS A 360 52.08 51.10 36.74
N ARG A 361 53.12 51.67 36.09
CA ARG A 361 53.29 53.09 35.88
C ARG A 361 52.16 53.70 35.05
N ALA A 362 51.70 53.03 34.04
CA ALA A 362 50.55 53.48 33.26
C ALA A 362 49.26 53.47 34.09
N ASN A 363 49.01 52.42 34.87
CA ASN A 363 47.86 52.35 35.80
C ASN A 363 47.93 53.51 36.86
N ASP A 364 49.10 53.75 37.47
CA ASP A 364 49.28 54.75 38.51
C ASP A 364 49.18 56.18 37.97
N SER A 365 49.58 56.41 36.69
CA SER A 365 49.61 57.76 36.09
C SER A 365 48.27 58.08 35.36
N TYR A 366 47.62 57.12 34.70
CA TYR A 366 46.48 57.37 33.82
C TYR A 366 45.24 56.53 34.16
N GLY A 367 45.32 55.69 35.22
CA GLY A 367 44.23 54.84 35.66
C GLY A 367 44.19 53.51 34.95
N HIS A 368 43.32 52.59 35.44
CA HIS A 368 43.22 51.21 34.94
C HIS A 368 42.84 51.09 33.45
N ALA A 369 42.13 52.10 32.90
CA ALA A 369 41.82 52.14 31.48
C ALA A 369 43.04 52.14 30.57
N ALA A 370 44.11 52.93 31.02
CA ALA A 370 45.38 52.98 30.30
C ALA A 370 46.15 51.64 30.39
N GLY A 371 46.07 50.95 31.52
CA GLY A 371 46.63 49.59 31.63
C GLY A 371 45.93 48.59 30.80
N ASP A 372 44.58 48.61 30.75
CA ASP A 372 43.78 47.76 29.89
C ASP A 372 44.06 47.99 28.40
N GLU A 373 44.27 49.31 28.00
CA GLU A 373 44.71 49.70 26.66
C GLU A 373 46.03 49.01 26.29
N LEU A 374 47.04 49.09 27.14
CA LEU A 374 48.35 48.49 26.94
C LEU A 374 48.29 46.98 26.85
N ILE A 375 47.54 46.36 27.75
CA ILE A 375 47.31 44.84 27.72
C ILE A 375 46.65 44.41 26.44
N CYS A 376 45.60 45.11 26.02
CA CYS A 376 44.89 44.79 24.75
C CYS A 376 45.83 45.02 23.55
N ALA A 377 46.56 46.08 23.53
CA ALA A 377 47.50 46.41 22.46
C ALA A 377 48.61 45.36 22.31
N ALA A 378 49.23 44.94 23.43
CA ALA A 378 50.21 43.84 23.41
C ALA A 378 49.62 42.55 22.89
N ALA A 379 48.40 42.19 23.32
CA ALA A 379 47.68 41.03 22.86
C ALA A 379 47.37 41.10 21.36
N ASP A 380 46.92 42.25 20.87
CA ASP A 380 46.60 42.45 19.46
C ASP A 380 47.85 42.35 18.58
N CYS A 381 48.98 43.03 18.97
CA CYS A 381 50.23 42.85 18.26
C CYS A 381 50.71 41.38 18.18
N MET A 382 50.58 40.65 19.30
CA MET A 382 50.96 39.26 19.36
C MET A 382 50.02 38.41 18.47
N ARG A 383 48.72 38.62 18.54
CA ARG A 383 47.75 37.86 17.71
C ARG A 383 47.98 38.13 16.24
N ASP A 384 48.13 39.39 15.85
CA ASP A 384 48.32 39.75 14.43
C ASP A 384 49.60 39.14 13.85
N SER A 385 50.66 39.05 14.65
CA SER A 385 51.93 38.49 14.23
C SER A 385 51.93 36.96 14.27
N PHE A 386 51.40 36.31 15.33
CA PHE A 386 51.63 34.89 15.61
C PHE A 386 50.42 33.98 15.32
N HIS A 387 49.20 34.48 15.15
CA HIS A 387 48.00 33.64 15.06
C HIS A 387 48.00 32.59 13.92
N LYS A 388 48.76 32.85 12.85
CA LYS A 388 48.90 31.91 11.71
C LYS A 388 49.93 30.82 11.97
N TYR A 389 50.77 30.98 12.97
CA TYR A 389 51.91 30.11 13.25
C TYR A 389 51.74 29.36 14.57
N GLY A 390 50.84 29.84 15.44
CA GLY A 390 50.68 29.28 16.76
C GLY A 390 49.57 29.95 17.58
N LYS A 391 49.63 29.77 18.87
CA LYS A 391 48.64 30.28 19.81
C LYS A 391 49.29 31.30 20.78
N VAL A 392 48.54 32.36 21.10
CA VAL A 392 48.89 33.38 22.06
C VAL A 392 48.06 33.19 23.33
N TYR A 393 48.71 33.18 24.47
CA TYR A 393 48.10 32.96 25.77
C TYR A 393 48.38 34.15 26.69
N ARG A 394 47.37 34.59 27.46
CA ARG A 394 47.57 35.46 28.61
C ARG A 394 47.61 34.60 29.87
N ILE A 395 48.74 34.59 30.56
CA ILE A 395 48.99 33.71 31.72
C ILE A 395 48.72 34.47 33.03
N GLY A 396 49.05 35.78 33.09
CA GLY A 396 48.89 36.65 34.24
C GLY A 396 48.47 38.04 33.85
N GLY A 397 48.59 39.00 34.73
CA GLY A 397 48.24 40.44 34.51
C GLY A 397 48.87 40.99 33.24
N ASP A 398 50.20 41.02 33.20
CA ASP A 398 51.10 41.55 32.14
C ASP A 398 51.90 40.46 31.44
N GLU A 399 51.66 39.17 31.82
CA GLU A 399 52.42 38.02 31.33
C GLU A 399 51.66 37.27 30.21
N PHE A 400 52.37 37.05 29.12
CA PHE A 400 51.87 36.29 27.98
C PHE A 400 52.83 35.13 27.59
N ALA A 401 52.31 34.12 26.95
CA ALA A 401 53.09 33.11 26.28
C ALA A 401 52.65 32.93 24.84
N VAL A 402 53.56 32.61 23.95
CA VAL A 402 53.25 32.23 22.58
C VAL A 402 53.90 30.88 22.32
N ILE A 403 53.11 29.95 21.74
CA ILE A 403 53.60 28.65 21.33
C ILE A 403 53.37 28.56 19.80
N ILE A 404 54.50 28.53 19.06
CA ILE A 404 54.49 28.42 17.60
C ILE A 404 54.74 26.95 17.23
N THR A 405 53.84 26.36 16.49
CA THR A 405 53.88 24.93 16.06
C THR A 405 53.88 24.76 14.56
N GLU A 406 53.70 25.85 13.80
CA GLU A 406 53.64 25.82 12.34
C GLU A 406 54.68 26.76 11.74
N ASN A 407 55.35 26.34 10.65
CA ASN A 407 56.33 27.14 9.91
C ASN A 407 57.39 27.80 10.82
N THR A 408 57.98 27.02 11.72
CA THR A 408 58.98 27.48 12.70
C THR A 408 60.23 28.05 12.02
N ASP A 409 60.53 27.70 10.77
CA ASP A 409 61.58 28.25 9.93
C ASP A 409 61.39 29.77 9.65
N GLN A 410 60.17 30.27 9.70
CA GLN A 410 59.85 31.69 9.47
C GLN A 410 59.85 32.49 10.80
N PHE A 411 60.17 31.87 11.91
CA PHE A 411 60.08 32.48 13.25
C PHE A 411 60.72 33.87 13.32
N HIS A 412 61.94 34.01 12.81
CA HIS A 412 62.69 35.32 12.89
C HIS A 412 61.99 36.39 12.05
N ASP A 413 61.35 36.09 10.97
CA ASP A 413 60.58 37.03 10.14
C ASP A 413 59.30 37.46 10.88
N VAL A 414 58.63 36.50 11.50
CA VAL A 414 57.43 36.77 12.30
C VAL A 414 57.75 37.59 13.57
N LEU A 415 58.87 37.29 14.21
CA LEU A 415 59.34 38.07 15.36
C LEU A 415 59.67 39.54 14.98
N ARG A 416 60.34 39.77 13.84
CA ARG A 416 60.52 41.08 13.29
C ARG A 416 59.23 41.87 13.03
N SER A 417 58.24 41.15 12.53
CA SER A 417 56.92 41.77 12.34
C SER A 417 56.22 42.11 13.67
N PHE A 418 56.42 41.30 14.70
CA PHE A 418 55.92 41.57 16.03
C PHE A 418 56.65 42.84 16.62
N ASP A 419 57.97 42.88 16.53
CA ASP A 419 58.76 44.08 17.00
C ASP A 419 58.28 45.34 16.28
N PHE A 420 58.14 45.31 14.96
CA PHE A 420 57.59 46.41 14.16
C PHE A 420 56.17 46.81 14.60
N ASN A 421 55.28 45.91 14.90
CA ASN A 421 53.95 46.24 15.38
C ASN A 421 53.96 46.90 16.76
N VAL A 422 54.82 46.41 17.66
CA VAL A 422 54.99 46.98 18.99
C VAL A 422 55.60 48.37 18.92
N GLU A 423 56.66 48.60 18.12
CA GLU A 423 57.35 49.88 17.98
C GLU A 423 56.48 50.98 17.32
N ASN A 424 55.60 50.61 16.40
CA ASN A 424 54.72 51.56 15.71
C ASN A 424 53.35 51.68 16.35
N TRP A 425 53.12 51.09 17.50
CA TRP A 425 51.85 51.21 18.19
C TRP A 425 51.73 52.54 18.94
N HIS A 426 50.59 53.19 18.79
CA HIS A 426 50.24 54.44 19.51
C HIS A 426 48.85 54.29 20.09
N GLY A 427 48.66 54.56 21.39
CA GLY A 427 47.40 54.50 22.10
C GLY A 427 46.79 55.88 22.39
N GLU A 428 45.60 55.84 22.99
CA GLU A 428 44.84 57.02 23.40
C GLU A 428 45.32 57.56 24.70
N PHE A 429 45.65 56.67 25.68
CA PHE A 429 46.12 57.05 27.01
C PHE A 429 47.62 56.99 27.11
N VAL A 430 48.31 56.13 26.42
CA VAL A 430 49.74 55.90 26.45
C VAL A 430 50.30 55.95 25.02
N ASP A 431 51.24 56.80 24.76
CA ASP A 431 51.74 57.07 23.41
C ASP A 431 52.58 55.91 22.82
N SER A 432 53.23 55.12 23.66
CA SER A 432 54.05 54.00 23.19
C SER A 432 54.00 52.81 24.15
N MET A 433 54.22 51.63 23.62
CA MET A 433 54.24 50.35 24.34
C MET A 433 55.64 49.74 24.20
N THR A 434 56.11 49.06 25.24
CA THR A 434 57.28 48.18 25.15
C THR A 434 57.03 46.86 25.82
N VAL A 435 57.59 45.79 25.26
CA VAL A 435 57.51 44.47 25.82
C VAL A 435 58.88 43.84 25.97
N SER A 436 59.06 43.04 26.99
CA SER A 436 60.24 42.20 27.15
C SER A 436 59.89 40.75 26.81
N TYR A 437 60.71 40.09 26.02
CA TYR A 437 60.48 38.72 25.68
C TYR A 437 61.73 37.87 25.60
N GLY A 438 61.54 36.56 25.76
CA GLY A 438 62.59 35.56 25.58
C GLY A 438 62.01 34.35 24.88
N TRP A 439 62.75 33.79 23.98
CA TRP A 439 62.27 32.63 23.18
C TRP A 439 63.24 31.44 23.17
N VAL A 440 62.76 30.26 22.96
CA VAL A 440 63.50 28.98 22.90
C VAL A 440 62.89 28.08 21.87
N PHE A 441 63.74 27.49 20.98
CA PHE A 441 63.32 26.39 20.11
C PHE A 441 63.36 25.05 20.85
N SER A 442 62.41 24.18 20.61
CA SER A 442 62.41 22.80 21.10
C SER A 442 63.63 22.03 20.64
N THR A 443 64.22 22.43 19.50
CA THR A 443 65.37 21.76 18.87
C THR A 443 66.72 22.39 19.24
N GLU A 444 66.76 23.43 20.07
CA GLU A 444 67.98 24.15 20.41
C GLU A 444 69.03 23.28 21.14
N ARG A 445 68.57 22.34 21.94
CA ARG A 445 69.37 21.31 22.64
C ARG A 445 68.50 20.15 23.05
N ASN A 446 69.09 19.10 23.65
CA ASN A 446 68.29 18.06 24.30
C ASN A 446 67.72 18.60 25.61
N TRP A 447 66.40 18.58 25.73
CA TRP A 447 65.64 19.04 26.86
C TRP A 447 65.12 17.90 27.69
N ASP A 448 65.12 17.98 29.02
CA ASP A 448 64.55 17.01 29.90
C ASP A 448 63.02 17.06 29.97
N SER A 449 62.44 18.25 29.73
CA SER A 449 61.01 18.46 29.75
C SER A 449 60.60 19.76 29.01
N VAL A 450 59.33 19.82 28.58
CA VAL A 450 58.71 21.06 28.03
C VAL A 450 58.79 22.19 29.06
N TYR A 451 58.69 21.88 30.35
CA TYR A 451 58.80 22.87 31.45
C TYR A 451 60.20 23.51 31.57
N GLU A 452 61.26 22.76 31.24
CA GLU A 452 62.62 23.34 31.18
C GLU A 452 62.73 24.39 30.09
N ILE A 453 62.11 24.15 28.91
CA ILE A 453 62.06 25.11 27.81
C ILE A 453 61.40 26.42 28.25
N SER A 454 60.21 26.35 28.89
CA SER A 454 59.52 27.53 29.37
C SER A 454 60.32 28.30 30.40
N LYS A 455 61.01 27.62 31.32
CA LYS A 455 61.91 28.26 32.31
C LYS A 455 63.09 29.05 31.66
N VAL A 456 63.67 28.44 30.60
CA VAL A 456 64.79 29.13 29.92
C VAL A 456 64.24 30.31 29.11
N ALA A 457 63.10 30.22 28.50
CA ALA A 457 62.46 31.38 27.87
C ALA A 457 62.14 32.50 28.86
N ASP A 458 61.60 32.17 30.04
CA ASP A 458 61.35 33.12 31.12
C ASP A 458 62.65 33.80 31.62
N ALA A 459 63.72 33.05 31.76
CA ALA A 459 65.04 33.62 32.13
C ALA A 459 65.50 34.59 31.06
N ARG A 460 65.41 34.27 29.78
CA ARG A 460 65.79 35.22 28.68
C ARG A 460 64.86 36.41 28.62
N MET A 461 63.58 36.25 28.87
CA MET A 461 62.63 37.37 29.00
C MET A 461 63.00 38.28 30.15
N TYR A 462 63.35 37.71 31.31
CA TYR A 462 63.80 38.48 32.47
C TYR A 462 65.09 39.27 32.21
N GLU A 463 66.10 38.68 31.52
CA GLU A 463 67.31 39.37 31.06
C GLU A 463 66.97 40.57 30.12
N SER A 464 65.96 40.36 29.21
CA SER A 464 65.48 41.45 28.36
C SER A 464 64.81 42.55 29.17
N LYS A 465 64.04 42.20 30.20
CA LYS A 465 63.39 43.16 31.12
C LYS A 465 64.42 43.95 31.96
N GLU A 466 65.49 43.29 32.42
CA GLU A 466 66.58 44.01 33.13
C GLU A 466 67.32 45.05 32.24
N ARG A 467 67.59 44.71 31.00
CA ARG A 467 68.16 45.63 30.03
C ARG A 467 67.29 46.85 29.83
N TYR A 468 65.99 46.67 29.64
CA TYR A 468 65.02 47.75 29.50
C TYR A 468 65.03 48.74 30.68
N TYR A 469 65.02 48.26 31.94
CA TYR A 469 65.02 49.09 33.12
C TYR A 469 66.35 49.80 33.33
N ASN A 470 67.48 49.14 32.99
CA ASN A 470 68.79 49.76 33.08
C ASN A 470 69.00 50.95 32.07
N GLU A 471 68.46 50.73 30.84
CA GLU A 471 68.55 51.77 29.78
C GLU A 471 67.54 52.90 29.98
N SER A 472 66.34 52.59 30.46
CA SER A 472 65.32 53.64 30.67
C SER A 472 65.43 54.44 31.92
N GLY A 473 66.39 54.13 32.85
CA GLY A 473 66.56 54.80 34.14
C GLY A 473 65.34 54.69 35.06
N SER A 474 64.45 53.80 34.80
CA SER A 474 63.16 53.53 35.50
C SER A 474 63.38 52.56 36.65
N ASP A 475 62.88 52.92 37.85
CA ASP A 475 63.04 52.11 39.07
C ASP A 475 62.28 50.70 38.88
N LYS A 476 63.00 49.62 39.19
CA LYS A 476 62.48 48.26 39.26
C LYS A 476 61.49 48.14 40.43
N ARG A 477 60.29 48.64 40.34
CA ARG A 477 59.27 48.38 41.36
C ARG A 477 57.89 47.96 40.73
#